data_a79691d820083cbe4ae7cfde70fb3f23
#
_entry.id   a79691d820083cbe4ae7cfde70fb3f23
#
_cell.length_a   1.000
_cell.length_b   1.000
_cell.length_c   1.000
_cell.angle_alpha   90.00
_cell.angle_beta   90.00
_cell.angle_gamma   90.00
#
_symmetry.space_group_name_H-M   'P 1'
#
loop_
_entity.id
_entity.type
_entity.pdbx_description
1 polymer ?
#
loop_
_entity_poly.entity_id
_entity_poly.type
_entity_poly.pdbx_seq_one_letter_code
_entity_poly.pdbx_strand_id
1 'polypeptide(L)'
;MANQLYNPYLRSPKTTAGVMKDVCIALVPAAVGSVIFFGFRALLLILVSVAVCVAGEAIWQKAHGQPVTVADFSAAVTGILIAFNVSSTTPIWVVVLADLFAIIVVKQFFGGLGSNVVNPALMGRLFIMLVYPAKLMSYAMPMDVDVVSGATILSAMKQGGEAGFTLLDAFLGKVPGALGETSVLLLLIGFIYLAVKKEVNVTISAAFFATVFILTAAFGMNPFYQLCSGGLALGGMFMVPDYNFSSRTGRMLYGVLTGVIVVAIRMWGSFPEGVCYAILMVNCMSGLLENLNSKHVYGIK
;
A
#
# COMPACT_ATOMS: atom_id res chain seq x y z
N MET A 1 -46.02 -4.27 -25.64
CA MET A 1 -45.80 -3.76 -24.28
C MET A 1 -44.61 -4.51 -23.71
N ALA A 2 -43.41 -3.90 -23.71
CA ALA A 2 -42.23 -4.53 -23.22
C ALA A 2 -42.23 -4.49 -21.69
N ASN A 3 -42.26 -5.67 -21.06
CA ASN A 3 -42.04 -5.82 -19.62
C ASN A 3 -40.62 -5.34 -19.31
N GLN A 4 -40.50 -4.13 -18.80
CA GLN A 4 -39.26 -3.68 -18.13
C GLN A 4 -39.15 -4.51 -16.86
N LEU A 5 -38.27 -5.51 -16.89
CA LEU A 5 -37.85 -6.21 -15.69
C LEU A 5 -37.11 -5.19 -14.82
N TYR A 6 -37.78 -4.67 -13.81
CA TYR A 6 -37.19 -3.89 -12.74
C TYR A 6 -36.26 -4.83 -11.95
N ASN A 7 -34.98 -4.84 -12.27
CA ASN A 7 -33.99 -5.42 -11.38
C ASN A 7 -33.96 -4.59 -10.09
N PRO A 8 -34.24 -5.17 -8.92
CA PRO A 8 -34.08 -4.47 -7.67
C PRO A 8 -32.61 -4.17 -7.44
N TYR A 9 -32.20 -2.96 -7.75
CA TYR A 9 -30.84 -2.49 -7.43
C TYR A 9 -30.78 -2.30 -5.92
N LEU A 10 -30.15 -3.26 -5.22
CA LEU A 10 -29.71 -3.08 -3.84
C LEU A 10 -28.55 -2.06 -3.87
N ARG A 11 -28.89 -0.79 -3.77
CA ARG A 11 -27.88 0.26 -3.63
C ARG A 11 -27.34 0.21 -2.22
N SER A 12 -26.04 -0.09 -2.08
CA SER A 12 -25.36 0.15 -0.81
C SER A 12 -25.44 1.64 -0.49
N PRO A 13 -25.73 2.01 0.77
CA PRO A 13 -25.67 3.42 1.19
C PRO A 13 -24.25 3.99 1.16
N LYS A 14 -23.24 3.14 1.03
CA LYS A 14 -21.82 3.53 0.96
C LYS A 14 -21.46 3.95 -0.47
N THR A 15 -21.00 5.18 -0.60
CA THR A 15 -20.44 5.70 -1.86
C THR A 15 -18.94 5.47 -1.90
N THR A 16 -18.38 5.30 -3.09
CA THR A 16 -16.93 5.14 -3.29
C THR A 16 -16.14 6.32 -2.69
N ALA A 17 -16.64 7.55 -2.88
CA ALA A 17 -16.05 8.74 -2.27
C ALA A 17 -16.06 8.70 -0.75
N GLY A 18 -17.12 8.14 -0.13
CA GLY A 18 -17.19 7.95 1.31
C GLY A 18 -16.10 7.00 1.82
N VAL A 19 -15.94 5.86 1.16
CA VAL A 19 -14.91 4.87 1.50
C VAL A 19 -13.50 5.46 1.35
N MET A 20 -13.21 6.13 0.24
CA MET A 20 -11.89 6.74 0.02
C MET A 20 -11.58 7.87 1.01
N LYS A 21 -12.60 8.65 1.40
CA LYS A 21 -12.48 9.64 2.48
C LYS A 21 -12.12 8.98 3.81
N ASP A 22 -12.77 7.86 4.14
CA ASP A 22 -12.48 7.13 5.38
C ASP A 22 -11.07 6.51 5.36
N VAL A 23 -10.57 6.08 4.20
CA VAL A 23 -9.16 5.66 4.04
C VAL A 23 -8.22 6.84 4.28
N CYS A 24 -8.49 8.04 3.75
CA CYS A 24 -7.71 9.22 4.06
C CYS A 24 -7.67 9.50 5.57
N ILE A 25 -8.81 9.42 6.25
CA ILE A 25 -8.90 9.63 7.72
C ILE A 25 -8.09 8.56 8.46
N ALA A 26 -8.16 7.31 8.04
CA ALA A 26 -7.41 6.20 8.63
C ALA A 26 -5.88 6.36 8.50
N LEU A 27 -5.41 7.06 7.46
CA LEU A 27 -3.99 7.33 7.26
C LEU A 27 -3.49 8.57 8.03
N VAL A 28 -4.40 9.41 8.59
CA VAL A 28 -4.00 10.62 9.36
C VAL A 28 -3.10 10.31 10.55
N PRO A 29 -3.35 9.29 11.40
CA PRO A 29 -2.45 8.98 12.51
C PRO A 29 -1.01 8.72 12.05
N ALA A 30 -0.84 7.94 10.98
CA ALA A 30 0.47 7.66 10.40
C ALA A 30 1.11 8.92 9.77
N ALA A 31 0.32 9.79 9.13
CA ALA A 31 0.80 11.08 8.62
C ALA A 31 1.30 11.99 9.73
N VAL A 32 0.55 12.11 10.83
CA VAL A 32 0.96 12.88 12.00
C VAL A 32 2.25 12.30 12.62
N GLY A 33 2.31 10.97 12.75
CA GLY A 33 3.51 10.28 13.23
C GLY A 33 4.72 10.54 12.33
N SER A 34 4.56 10.51 11.02
CA SER A 34 5.64 10.82 10.07
C SER A 34 6.17 12.24 10.24
N VAL A 35 5.28 13.22 10.53
CA VAL A 35 5.69 14.61 10.78
C VAL A 35 6.42 14.74 12.14
N ILE A 36 6.01 13.99 13.15
CA ILE A 36 6.69 13.99 14.47
C ILE A 36 8.09 13.38 14.35
N PHE A 37 8.23 12.28 13.60
CA PHE A 37 9.50 11.55 13.47
C PHE A 37 10.49 12.21 12.50
N PHE A 38 10.01 12.78 11.39
CA PHE A 38 10.85 13.30 10.29
C PHE A 38 10.70 14.80 10.05
N GLY A 39 9.93 15.48 10.90
CA GLY A 39 9.79 16.93 10.86
C GLY A 39 8.99 17.47 9.66
N PHE A 40 9.16 18.78 9.40
CA PHE A 40 8.41 19.52 8.37
C PHE A 40 8.60 18.97 6.95
N ARG A 41 9.75 18.34 6.67
CA ARG A 41 10.02 17.75 5.36
C ARG A 41 9.06 16.61 5.03
N ALA A 42 8.66 15.80 6.00
CA ALA A 42 7.66 14.76 5.81
C ALA A 42 6.29 15.36 5.43
N LEU A 43 5.88 16.42 6.12
CA LEU A 43 4.65 17.13 5.79
C LEU A 43 4.68 17.68 4.35
N LEU A 44 5.80 18.30 3.97
CA LEU A 44 5.97 18.83 2.62
C LEU A 44 5.85 17.74 1.56
N LEU A 45 6.49 16.59 1.75
CA LEU A 45 6.42 15.46 0.80
C LEU A 45 4.99 14.93 0.66
N ILE A 46 4.27 14.77 1.78
CA ILE A 46 2.86 14.31 1.77
C ILE A 46 1.98 15.33 1.02
N LEU A 47 2.10 16.62 1.34
CA LEU A 47 1.28 17.66 0.71
C LEU A 47 1.58 17.79 -0.80
N VAL A 48 2.85 17.76 -1.19
CA VAL A 48 3.25 17.82 -2.60
C VAL A 48 2.72 16.60 -3.35
N SER A 49 2.89 15.40 -2.82
CA SER A 49 2.43 14.17 -3.46
C SER A 49 0.91 14.17 -3.65
N VAL A 50 0.15 14.55 -2.62
CA VAL A 50 -1.31 14.68 -2.74
C VAL A 50 -1.70 15.74 -3.77
N ALA A 51 -1.06 16.91 -3.75
CA ALA A 51 -1.36 17.99 -4.69
C ALA A 51 -1.06 17.59 -6.14
N VAL A 52 0.07 16.93 -6.38
CA VAL A 52 0.48 16.47 -7.72
C VAL A 52 -0.46 15.37 -8.23
N CYS A 53 -0.82 14.41 -7.39
CA CYS A 53 -1.76 13.35 -7.77
C CYS A 53 -3.14 13.92 -8.12
N VAL A 54 -3.69 14.80 -7.29
CA VAL A 54 -5.00 15.43 -7.50
C VAL A 54 -4.98 16.33 -8.73
N ALA A 55 -3.96 17.18 -8.88
CA ALA A 55 -3.81 18.06 -10.06
C ALA A 55 -3.59 17.26 -11.34
N GLY A 56 -2.73 16.22 -11.30
CA GLY A 56 -2.45 15.35 -12.44
C GLY A 56 -3.70 14.64 -12.94
N GLU A 57 -4.54 14.12 -12.04
CA GLU A 57 -5.81 13.50 -12.39
C GLU A 57 -6.78 14.52 -13.02
N ALA A 58 -6.96 15.70 -12.39
CA ALA A 58 -7.85 16.73 -12.89
C ALA A 58 -7.42 17.25 -14.27
N ILE A 59 -6.12 17.50 -14.46
CA ILE A 59 -5.58 17.97 -15.73
C ILE A 59 -5.78 16.93 -16.82
N TRP A 60 -5.46 15.66 -16.53
CA TRP A 60 -5.64 14.57 -17.49
C TRP A 60 -7.09 14.40 -17.92
N GLN A 61 -8.01 14.32 -16.97
CA GLN A 61 -9.45 14.16 -17.25
C GLN A 61 -9.99 15.33 -18.05
N LYS A 62 -9.61 16.57 -17.69
CA LYS A 62 -10.02 17.76 -18.42
C LYS A 62 -9.46 17.82 -19.85
N ALA A 63 -8.20 17.43 -20.03
CA ALA A 63 -7.57 17.38 -21.35
C ALA A 63 -8.20 16.37 -22.30
N HIS A 64 -8.76 15.27 -21.76
CA HIS A 64 -9.43 14.22 -22.53
C HIS A 64 -10.97 14.37 -22.56
N GLY A 65 -11.52 15.48 -22.09
CA GLY A 65 -12.97 15.73 -22.08
C GLY A 65 -13.76 14.80 -21.16
N GLN A 66 -13.09 14.19 -20.18
CA GLN A 66 -13.73 13.30 -19.19
C GLN A 66 -14.27 14.12 -18.01
N PRO A 67 -15.31 13.62 -17.31
CA PRO A 67 -15.78 14.27 -16.09
C PRO A 67 -14.70 14.25 -15.02
N VAL A 68 -14.49 15.39 -14.36
CA VAL A 68 -13.48 15.50 -13.28
C VAL A 68 -13.99 14.79 -12.04
N THR A 69 -13.32 13.69 -11.64
CA THR A 69 -13.72 12.82 -10.52
C THR A 69 -12.90 13.02 -9.24
N VAL A 70 -12.10 14.08 -9.16
CA VAL A 70 -11.21 14.38 -8.01
C VAL A 70 -11.93 14.36 -6.65
N ALA A 71 -13.24 14.65 -6.64
CA ALA A 71 -14.09 14.60 -5.42
C ALA A 71 -14.28 13.18 -4.85
N ASP A 72 -13.82 12.13 -5.53
CA ASP A 72 -13.84 10.75 -5.03
C ASP A 72 -12.71 10.43 -4.04
N PHE A 73 -11.74 11.34 -3.83
CA PHE A 73 -10.57 11.23 -2.96
C PHE A 73 -9.57 10.12 -3.34
N SER A 74 -9.78 9.39 -4.43
CA SER A 74 -8.90 8.29 -4.81
C SER A 74 -7.48 8.74 -5.20
N ALA A 75 -7.35 9.92 -5.85
CA ALA A 75 -6.04 10.51 -6.13
C ALA A 75 -5.32 10.95 -4.85
N ALA A 76 -6.06 11.46 -3.86
CA ALA A 76 -5.49 11.85 -2.58
C ALA A 76 -4.95 10.62 -1.82
N VAL A 77 -5.70 9.51 -1.78
CA VAL A 77 -5.23 8.24 -1.21
C VAL A 77 -3.96 7.77 -1.92
N THR A 78 -3.94 7.80 -3.27
CA THR A 78 -2.75 7.41 -4.03
C THR A 78 -1.54 8.27 -3.67
N GLY A 79 -1.69 9.59 -3.58
CA GLY A 79 -0.62 10.50 -3.18
C GLY A 79 -0.12 10.24 -1.76
N ILE A 80 -1.02 10.08 -0.77
CA ILE A 80 -0.62 9.74 0.61
C ILE A 80 0.18 8.43 0.63
N LEU A 81 -0.30 7.40 -0.07
CA LEU A 81 0.37 6.10 -0.10
C LEU A 81 1.73 6.16 -0.80
N ILE A 82 1.90 6.96 -1.86
CA ILE A 82 3.21 7.17 -2.49
C ILE A 82 4.15 7.88 -1.52
N ALA A 83 3.70 8.97 -0.89
CA ALA A 83 4.51 9.68 0.11
C ALA A 83 4.93 8.77 1.27
N PHE A 84 4.05 7.87 1.72
CA PHE A 84 4.35 6.91 2.78
C PHE A 84 5.37 5.84 2.36
N ASN A 85 5.50 5.59 1.08
CA ASN A 85 6.42 4.61 0.51
C ASN A 85 7.79 5.19 0.13
N VAL A 86 8.05 6.47 0.39
CA VAL A 86 9.35 7.11 0.14
C VAL A 86 10.02 7.53 1.44
N SER A 87 11.34 7.70 1.40
CA SER A 87 12.12 8.22 2.53
C SER A 87 11.95 9.74 2.67
N SER A 88 12.13 10.28 3.89
CA SER A 88 12.19 11.71 4.14
C SER A 88 13.31 12.42 3.38
N THR A 89 14.39 11.71 3.04
CA THR A 89 15.54 12.23 2.29
C THR A 89 15.30 12.29 0.79
N THR A 90 14.25 11.64 0.28
CA THR A 90 13.94 11.60 -1.15
C THR A 90 13.72 13.01 -1.71
N PRO A 91 14.37 13.39 -2.83
CA PRO A 91 14.16 14.68 -3.47
C PRO A 91 12.71 14.83 -3.96
N ILE A 92 12.13 16.01 -3.81
CA ILE A 92 10.73 16.29 -4.18
C ILE A 92 10.45 15.94 -5.65
N TRP A 93 11.36 16.27 -6.56
CA TRP A 93 11.17 15.99 -7.99
C TRP A 93 11.05 14.48 -8.31
N VAL A 94 11.70 13.60 -7.51
CA VAL A 94 11.57 12.14 -7.64
C VAL A 94 10.16 11.70 -7.24
N VAL A 95 9.63 12.27 -6.15
CA VAL A 95 8.26 12.00 -5.70
C VAL A 95 7.24 12.47 -6.75
N VAL A 96 7.42 13.67 -7.31
CA VAL A 96 6.57 14.20 -8.38
C VAL A 96 6.57 13.28 -9.61
N LEU A 97 7.72 12.71 -9.98
CA LEU A 97 7.78 11.74 -11.09
C LEU A 97 7.02 10.44 -10.76
N ALA A 98 7.13 9.94 -9.52
CA ALA A 98 6.36 8.77 -9.08
C ALA A 98 4.85 9.03 -9.12
N ASP A 99 4.42 10.19 -8.63
CA ASP A 99 3.02 10.62 -8.59
C ASP A 99 2.42 10.72 -9.99
N LEU A 100 3.12 11.39 -10.90
CA LEU A 100 2.67 11.53 -12.30
C LEU A 100 2.62 10.18 -13.01
N PHE A 101 3.62 9.32 -12.80
CA PHE A 101 3.61 7.98 -13.36
C PHE A 101 2.44 7.16 -12.83
N ALA A 102 2.23 7.16 -11.51
CA ALA A 102 1.14 6.42 -10.86
C ALA A 102 -0.25 6.88 -11.34
N ILE A 103 -0.47 8.21 -11.40
CA ILE A 103 -1.78 8.76 -11.76
C ILE A 103 -2.02 8.66 -13.26
N ILE A 104 -1.08 9.11 -14.10
CA ILE A 104 -1.31 9.19 -15.54
C ILE A 104 -1.22 7.79 -16.17
N VAL A 105 -0.09 7.09 -15.95
CA VAL A 105 0.17 5.84 -16.66
C VAL A 105 -0.60 4.67 -16.04
N VAL A 106 -0.58 4.54 -14.70
CA VAL A 106 -1.15 3.35 -14.06
C VAL A 106 -2.64 3.49 -13.77
N LYS A 107 -3.12 4.70 -13.43
CA LYS A 107 -4.53 4.91 -13.09
C LYS A 107 -5.35 5.38 -14.29
N GLN A 108 -4.98 6.47 -14.94
CA GLN A 108 -5.82 7.10 -15.96
C GLN A 108 -5.80 6.36 -17.30
N PHE A 109 -4.67 5.83 -17.76
CA PHE A 109 -4.61 5.04 -18.99
C PHE A 109 -5.48 3.77 -18.95
N PHE A 110 -5.69 3.19 -17.78
CA PHE A 110 -6.54 2.02 -17.60
C PHE A 110 -8.03 2.36 -17.34
N GLY A 111 -8.40 3.64 -17.33
CA GLY A 111 -9.81 4.07 -17.20
C GLY A 111 -10.20 4.58 -15.80
N GLY A 112 -9.25 4.85 -14.93
CA GLY A 112 -9.49 5.47 -13.63
C GLY A 112 -9.79 4.47 -12.50
N LEU A 113 -10.47 4.95 -11.46
CA LEU A 113 -10.76 4.15 -10.27
C LEU A 113 -11.59 2.90 -10.59
N GLY A 114 -11.15 1.76 -10.11
CA GLY A 114 -11.81 0.46 -10.30
C GLY A 114 -11.41 -0.30 -11.56
N SER A 115 -10.69 0.32 -12.49
CA SER A 115 -10.17 -0.33 -13.72
C SER A 115 -8.68 -0.65 -13.64
N ASN A 116 -8.04 -0.34 -12.53
CA ASN A 116 -6.61 -0.53 -12.36
C ASN A 116 -6.25 -2.02 -12.23
N VAL A 117 -5.34 -2.49 -13.07
CA VAL A 117 -4.82 -3.86 -13.01
C VAL A 117 -3.93 -4.05 -11.78
N VAL A 118 -3.21 -3.00 -11.37
CA VAL A 118 -2.28 -3.01 -10.25
C VAL A 118 -2.48 -1.76 -9.39
N ASN A 119 -2.03 -1.82 -8.13
CA ASN A 119 -2.08 -0.67 -7.24
C ASN A 119 -1.18 0.46 -7.76
N PRO A 120 -1.75 1.67 -8.04
CA PRO A 120 -0.99 2.77 -8.65
C PRO A 120 0.14 3.29 -7.76
N ALA A 121 -0.06 3.35 -6.44
CA ALA A 121 0.96 3.85 -5.52
C ALA A 121 2.19 2.93 -5.48
N LEU A 122 1.98 1.62 -5.46
CA LEU A 122 3.07 0.65 -5.49
C LEU A 122 3.80 0.66 -6.83
N MET A 123 3.06 0.86 -7.93
CA MET A 123 3.69 0.93 -9.25
C MET A 123 4.51 2.22 -9.42
N GLY A 124 4.06 3.35 -8.84
CA GLY A 124 4.86 4.58 -8.73
C GLY A 124 6.14 4.37 -7.93
N ARG A 125 6.06 3.68 -6.77
CA ARG A 125 7.24 3.30 -5.99
C ARG A 125 8.19 2.41 -6.79
N LEU A 126 7.67 1.40 -7.46
CA LEU A 126 8.47 0.49 -8.29
C LEU A 126 9.20 1.25 -9.41
N PHE A 127 8.51 2.17 -10.07
CA PHE A 127 9.11 3.00 -11.12
C PHE A 127 10.33 3.77 -10.62
N ILE A 128 10.23 4.51 -9.51
CA ILE A 128 11.38 5.25 -8.97
C ILE A 128 12.46 4.33 -8.40
N MET A 129 12.10 3.15 -7.90
CA MET A 129 13.06 2.15 -7.42
C MET A 129 13.91 1.59 -8.56
N LEU A 130 13.36 1.47 -9.76
CA LEU A 130 14.09 1.02 -10.95
C LEU A 130 14.93 2.13 -11.57
N VAL A 131 14.43 3.37 -11.59
CA VAL A 131 15.10 4.50 -12.27
C VAL A 131 16.11 5.22 -11.35
N TYR A 132 15.74 5.40 -10.07
CA TYR A 132 16.54 6.16 -9.09
C TYR A 132 16.69 5.40 -7.76
N PRO A 133 17.23 4.16 -7.73
CA PRO A 133 17.29 3.33 -6.52
C PRO A 133 18.05 4.01 -5.38
N ALA A 134 19.17 4.65 -5.67
CA ALA A 134 20.00 5.32 -4.67
C ALA A 134 19.28 6.48 -3.95
N LYS A 135 18.31 7.13 -4.61
CA LYS A 135 17.53 8.23 -4.02
C LYS A 135 16.38 7.73 -3.15
N LEU A 136 15.91 6.53 -3.39
CA LEU A 136 14.83 5.92 -2.61
C LEU A 136 15.35 5.15 -1.39
N MET A 137 16.53 4.52 -1.49
CA MET A 137 17.08 3.64 -0.45
C MET A 137 17.92 4.36 0.62
N SER A 138 17.99 5.69 0.60
CA SER A 138 18.61 6.47 1.66
C SER A 138 17.57 6.77 2.73
N TYR A 139 17.76 6.28 3.96
CA TYR A 139 16.81 6.49 5.05
C TYR A 139 17.42 7.37 6.13
N ALA A 140 16.62 8.34 6.64
CA ALA A 140 17.00 9.13 7.79
C ALA A 140 16.63 8.41 9.09
N MET A 141 17.34 8.70 10.16
CA MET A 141 16.95 8.28 11.50
C MET A 141 15.76 9.11 11.99
N PRO A 142 14.73 8.49 12.57
CA PRO A 142 13.64 9.23 13.21
C PRO A 142 14.19 10.13 14.32
N MET A 143 13.67 11.35 14.40
CA MET A 143 14.07 12.43 15.37
C MET A 143 15.49 12.98 15.19
N ASP A 144 16.34 12.37 14.37
CA ASP A 144 17.67 12.86 14.02
C ASP A 144 17.84 12.83 12.51
N VAL A 145 17.19 13.76 11.82
CA VAL A 145 17.04 13.77 10.36
C VAL A 145 18.39 14.03 9.64
N ASP A 146 19.35 14.57 10.36
CA ASP A 146 20.69 14.85 9.82
C ASP A 146 21.55 13.58 9.73
N VAL A 147 21.18 12.53 10.48
CA VAL A 147 21.85 11.23 10.43
C VAL A 147 21.19 10.33 9.38
N VAL A 148 21.82 10.23 8.23
CA VAL A 148 21.37 9.29 7.18
C VAL A 148 21.91 7.90 7.49
N SER A 149 21.02 6.99 7.89
CA SER A 149 21.33 5.55 8.03
C SER A 149 20.99 4.85 6.73
N GLY A 150 21.99 4.27 6.07
CA GLY A 150 21.76 3.49 4.85
C GLY A 150 21.11 2.12 5.09
N ALA A 151 21.10 1.63 6.33
CA ALA A 151 20.66 0.28 6.68
C ALA A 151 19.31 0.28 7.41
N THR A 152 18.30 -0.37 6.81
CA THR A 152 17.07 -0.71 7.52
C THR A 152 17.27 -1.99 8.34
N ILE A 153 16.37 -2.27 9.31
CA ILE A 153 16.39 -3.52 10.11
C ILE A 153 16.50 -4.75 9.20
N LEU A 154 15.72 -4.79 8.11
CA LEU A 154 15.71 -5.91 7.18
C LEU A 154 17.05 -6.04 6.42
N SER A 155 17.66 -4.93 6.03
CA SER A 155 18.95 -4.96 5.35
C SER A 155 20.08 -5.41 6.27
N ALA A 156 20.07 -4.99 7.54
CA ALA A 156 21.02 -5.43 8.55
C ALA A 156 20.88 -6.94 8.84
N MET A 157 19.67 -7.41 9.07
CA MET A 157 19.38 -8.84 9.31
C MET A 157 19.75 -9.71 8.10
N LYS A 158 19.56 -9.22 6.87
CA LYS A 158 19.92 -9.95 5.65
C LYS A 158 21.43 -10.09 5.47
N GLN A 159 22.21 -9.15 5.98
CA GLN A 159 23.68 -9.20 5.98
C GLN A 159 24.25 -10.01 7.15
N GLY A 160 23.39 -10.69 7.94
CA GLY A 160 23.79 -11.49 9.08
C GLY A 160 24.13 -10.68 10.34
N GLY A 161 23.81 -9.38 10.35
CA GLY A 161 23.95 -8.51 11.52
C GLY A 161 22.74 -8.62 12.47
N GLU A 162 22.92 -8.14 13.69
CA GLU A 162 21.81 -7.96 14.62
C GLU A 162 20.96 -6.76 14.18
N ALA A 163 19.67 -6.78 14.56
CA ALA A 163 18.72 -5.74 14.19
C ALA A 163 19.11 -4.32 14.68
N GLY A 164 19.98 -4.22 15.69
CA GLY A 164 20.46 -2.97 16.27
C GLY A 164 19.38 -2.15 17.01
N PHE A 165 18.09 -2.57 16.90
CA PHE A 165 16.93 -1.92 17.49
C PHE A 165 16.08 -2.94 18.23
N THR A 166 15.40 -2.49 19.29
CA THR A 166 14.47 -3.36 20.02
C THR A 166 13.17 -3.55 19.24
N LEU A 167 12.44 -4.63 19.54
CA LEU A 167 11.13 -4.87 18.94
C LEU A 167 10.14 -3.72 19.24
N LEU A 168 10.25 -3.11 20.41
CA LEU A 168 9.45 -1.95 20.80
C LEU A 168 9.77 -0.73 19.94
N ASP A 169 11.04 -0.51 19.61
CA ASP A 169 11.43 0.59 18.73
C ASP A 169 10.86 0.39 17.31
N ALA A 170 10.89 -0.84 16.80
CA ALA A 170 10.30 -1.19 15.51
C ALA A 170 8.76 -1.01 15.52
N PHE A 171 8.09 -1.36 16.61
CA PHE A 171 6.65 -1.20 16.73
C PHE A 171 6.21 0.26 16.90
N LEU A 172 6.96 1.04 17.66
CA LEU A 172 6.67 2.46 17.92
C LEU A 172 7.11 3.38 16.78
N GLY A 173 8.08 2.96 15.95
CA GLY A 173 8.55 3.72 14.80
C GLY A 173 9.86 4.47 14.99
N LYS A 174 10.69 4.08 15.96
CA LYS A 174 12.02 4.65 16.19
C LYS A 174 13.11 3.95 15.38
N VAL A 175 12.80 3.59 14.14
CA VAL A 175 13.68 2.86 13.24
C VAL A 175 13.77 3.54 11.88
N PRO A 176 14.91 3.47 11.18
CA PRO A 176 15.04 4.03 9.84
C PRO A 176 14.11 3.28 8.87
N GLY A 177 13.35 4.04 8.08
CA GLY A 177 12.39 3.50 7.12
C GLY A 177 11.72 4.58 6.26
N ALA A 178 10.78 4.16 5.43
CA ALA A 178 9.95 5.11 4.69
C ALA A 178 8.97 5.84 5.63
N LEU A 179 8.44 7.00 5.19
CA LEU A 179 7.64 7.89 6.02
C LEU A 179 6.45 7.20 6.71
N GLY A 180 5.72 6.37 5.97
CA GLY A 180 4.54 5.68 6.49
C GLY A 180 4.81 4.29 7.08
N GLU A 181 6.03 3.79 6.99
CA GLU A 181 6.39 2.43 7.43
C GLU A 181 6.91 2.38 8.86
N THR A 182 7.29 3.52 9.43
CA THR A 182 8.04 3.59 10.67
C THR A 182 7.25 3.11 11.89
N SER A 183 5.97 3.48 12.02
CA SER A 183 5.16 3.12 13.19
C SER A 183 4.03 2.15 12.85
N VAL A 184 4.22 0.90 13.23
CA VAL A 184 3.18 -0.14 13.12
C VAL A 184 1.95 0.20 13.97
N LEU A 185 2.17 0.80 15.15
CA LEU A 185 1.10 1.21 16.05
C LEU A 185 0.14 2.20 15.40
N LEU A 186 0.66 3.24 14.75
CA LEU A 186 -0.16 4.28 14.12
C LEU A 186 -0.93 3.75 12.91
N LEU A 187 -0.32 2.85 12.13
CA LEU A 187 -0.99 2.15 11.04
C LEU A 187 -2.10 1.24 11.57
N LEU A 188 -1.86 0.54 12.69
CA LEU A 188 -2.85 -0.34 13.32
C LEU A 188 -4.08 0.44 13.78
N ILE A 189 -3.91 1.63 14.37
CA ILE A 189 -5.03 2.52 14.75
C ILE A 189 -5.91 2.83 13.54
N GLY A 190 -5.30 3.23 12.42
CA GLY A 190 -6.03 3.49 11.18
C GLY A 190 -6.72 2.24 10.61
N PHE A 191 -6.05 1.10 10.65
CA PHE A 191 -6.63 -0.17 10.19
C PHE A 191 -7.83 -0.61 11.03
N ILE A 192 -7.75 -0.48 12.37
CA ILE A 192 -8.86 -0.78 13.28
C ILE A 192 -10.06 0.12 12.96
N TYR A 193 -9.84 1.41 12.69
CA TYR A 193 -10.91 2.33 12.28
C TYR A 193 -11.65 1.83 11.03
N LEU A 194 -10.93 1.43 9.98
CA LEU A 194 -11.53 0.88 8.75
C LEU A 194 -12.21 -0.47 8.98
N ALA A 195 -11.64 -1.33 9.83
CA ALA A 195 -12.21 -2.62 10.17
C ALA A 195 -13.55 -2.47 10.92
N VAL A 196 -13.64 -1.54 11.88
CA VAL A 196 -14.89 -1.22 12.60
C VAL A 196 -15.95 -0.69 11.65
N LYS A 197 -15.56 0.17 10.69
CA LYS A 197 -16.46 0.66 9.63
C LYS A 197 -16.84 -0.40 8.58
N LYS A 198 -16.21 -1.56 8.62
CA LYS A 198 -16.38 -2.65 7.62
C LYS A 198 -16.09 -2.19 6.18
N GLU A 199 -15.07 -1.39 6.01
CA GLU A 199 -14.61 -0.87 4.70
C GLU A 199 -13.42 -1.65 4.16
N VAL A 200 -12.70 -2.34 5.04
CA VAL A 200 -11.56 -3.19 4.71
C VAL A 200 -11.90 -4.66 4.95
N ASN A 201 -11.39 -5.51 4.06
CA ASN A 201 -11.56 -6.95 4.17
C ASN A 201 -10.48 -7.56 5.08
N VAL A 202 -10.76 -7.60 6.39
CA VAL A 202 -9.85 -8.10 7.42
C VAL A 202 -9.37 -9.53 7.14
N THR A 203 -10.15 -10.35 6.42
CA THR A 203 -9.78 -11.74 6.10
C THR A 203 -8.53 -11.80 5.21
N ILE A 204 -8.39 -10.87 4.25
CA ILE A 204 -7.24 -10.82 3.35
C ILE A 204 -5.98 -10.46 4.14
N SER A 205 -6.05 -9.38 4.93
CA SER A 205 -4.93 -8.95 5.78
C SER A 205 -4.54 -10.01 6.80
N ALA A 206 -5.51 -10.65 7.45
CA ALA A 206 -5.25 -11.72 8.41
C ALA A 206 -4.55 -12.93 7.75
N ALA A 207 -5.00 -13.36 6.57
CA ALA A 207 -4.36 -14.45 5.83
C ALA A 207 -2.92 -14.08 5.44
N PHE A 208 -2.70 -12.84 5.00
CA PHE A 208 -1.38 -12.33 4.66
C PHE A 208 -0.42 -12.35 5.87
N PHE A 209 -0.82 -11.71 6.98
CA PHE A 209 0.02 -11.66 8.19
C PHE A 209 0.26 -13.04 8.81
N ALA A 210 -0.75 -13.90 8.84
CA ALA A 210 -0.60 -15.28 9.33
C ALA A 210 0.39 -16.07 8.47
N THR A 211 0.33 -15.95 7.15
CA THR A 211 1.26 -16.65 6.26
C THR A 211 2.69 -16.17 6.45
N VAL A 212 2.91 -14.85 6.52
CA VAL A 212 4.25 -14.30 6.78
C VAL A 212 4.77 -14.78 8.14
N PHE A 213 3.94 -14.73 9.19
CA PHE A 213 4.31 -15.18 10.53
C PHE A 213 4.73 -16.65 10.54
N ILE A 214 3.90 -17.54 10.00
CA ILE A 214 4.15 -18.98 9.98
C ILE A 214 5.41 -19.32 9.19
N LEU A 215 5.56 -18.76 8.00
CA LEU A 215 6.71 -19.07 7.15
C LEU A 215 8.02 -18.52 7.73
N THR A 216 8.03 -17.29 8.24
CA THR A 216 9.23 -16.73 8.86
C THR A 216 9.65 -17.49 10.12
N ALA A 217 8.68 -17.97 10.92
CA ALA A 217 8.96 -18.86 12.05
C ALA A 217 9.51 -20.22 11.59
N ALA A 218 8.94 -20.81 10.55
CA ALA A 218 9.40 -22.11 10.01
C ALA A 218 10.83 -22.04 9.46
N PHE A 219 11.24 -20.89 8.91
CA PHE A 219 12.60 -20.66 8.42
C PHE A 219 13.57 -20.15 9.50
N GLY A 220 13.17 -20.15 10.77
CA GLY A 220 14.05 -19.77 11.89
C GLY A 220 14.32 -18.27 12.02
N MET A 221 13.58 -17.43 11.30
CA MET A 221 13.65 -15.97 11.46
C MET A 221 12.74 -15.53 12.60
N ASN A 222 13.05 -14.40 13.25
CA ASN A 222 12.16 -13.83 14.24
C ASN A 222 10.92 -13.21 13.57
N PRO A 223 9.70 -13.81 13.72
CA PRO A 223 8.52 -13.38 12.99
C PRO A 223 8.08 -11.96 13.35
N PHE A 224 8.27 -11.56 14.61
CA PHE A 224 7.84 -10.25 15.08
C PHE A 224 8.64 -9.11 14.44
N TYR A 225 9.96 -9.25 14.32
CA TYR A 225 10.76 -8.28 13.58
C TYR A 225 10.37 -8.23 12.10
N GLN A 226 10.08 -9.39 11.51
CA GLN A 226 9.66 -9.46 10.10
C GLN A 226 8.32 -8.78 9.86
N LEU A 227 7.38 -8.88 10.81
CA LEU A 227 6.08 -8.20 10.72
C LEU A 227 6.19 -6.68 10.91
N CYS A 228 7.09 -6.23 11.79
CA CYS A 228 7.25 -4.81 12.12
C CYS A 228 8.20 -4.06 11.19
N SER A 229 8.74 -4.70 10.14
CA SER A 229 9.79 -4.10 9.31
C SER A 229 9.42 -4.08 7.83
N GLY A 230 9.92 -3.06 7.12
CA GLY A 230 9.95 -3.01 5.66
C GLY A 230 8.58 -2.95 4.99
N GLY A 231 7.76 -2.00 5.33
CA GLY A 231 6.49 -1.72 4.65
C GLY A 231 5.43 -2.81 4.75
N LEU A 232 5.70 -3.89 5.53
CA LEU A 232 4.77 -5.02 5.63
C LEU A 232 3.47 -4.61 6.32
N ALA A 233 3.56 -3.76 7.36
CA ALA A 233 2.40 -3.24 8.07
C ALA A 233 1.56 -2.34 7.14
N LEU A 234 2.17 -1.37 6.46
CA LEU A 234 1.47 -0.49 5.51
C LEU A 234 0.85 -1.30 4.36
N GLY A 235 1.63 -2.17 3.73
CA GLY A 235 1.18 -3.03 2.64
C GLY A 235 0.03 -3.95 3.04
N GLY A 236 0.20 -4.69 4.14
CA GLY A 236 -0.77 -5.68 4.61
C GLY A 236 -2.06 -5.10 5.15
N MET A 237 -2.02 -3.89 5.72
CA MET A 237 -3.21 -3.23 6.29
C MET A 237 -3.99 -2.40 5.26
N PHE A 238 -3.32 -1.70 4.34
CA PHE A 238 -3.95 -0.72 3.46
C PHE A 238 -3.90 -1.07 1.96
N MET A 239 -2.91 -1.86 1.51
CA MET A 239 -2.72 -2.11 0.08
C MET A 239 -3.14 -3.51 -0.36
N VAL A 240 -2.89 -4.52 0.47
CA VAL A 240 -3.32 -5.90 0.20
C VAL A 240 -4.85 -6.03 0.22
N PRO A 241 -5.59 -5.46 1.19
CA PRO A 241 -7.04 -5.58 1.22
C PRO A 241 -7.80 -4.66 0.25
N ASP A 242 -7.13 -3.82 -0.51
CA ASP A 242 -7.71 -2.94 -1.53
C ASP A 242 -8.36 -3.72 -2.68
N TYR A 243 -7.92 -4.94 -2.92
CA TYR A 243 -8.50 -5.84 -3.92
C TYR A 243 -9.74 -6.57 -3.40
N ASN A 244 -10.86 -6.41 -4.10
CA ASN A 244 -12.13 -7.05 -3.76
C ASN A 244 -12.36 -8.33 -4.57
N PHE A 245 -12.35 -9.47 -3.89
CA PHE A 245 -12.75 -10.76 -4.45
C PHE A 245 -14.18 -11.12 -4.02
N SER A 246 -14.96 -11.67 -4.94
CA SER A 246 -16.33 -12.10 -4.66
C SER A 246 -16.37 -13.26 -3.66
N SER A 247 -15.41 -14.20 -3.75
CA SER A 247 -15.39 -15.40 -2.90
C SER A 247 -14.49 -15.23 -1.68
N ARG A 248 -14.87 -15.88 -0.57
CA ARG A 248 -14.05 -15.93 0.67
C ARG A 248 -12.74 -16.68 0.42
N THR A 249 -12.76 -17.73 -0.37
CA THR A 249 -11.59 -18.55 -0.71
C THR A 249 -10.61 -17.75 -1.57
N GLY A 250 -11.10 -16.98 -2.56
CA GLY A 250 -10.25 -16.09 -3.37
C GLY A 250 -9.53 -15.04 -2.52
N ARG A 251 -10.24 -14.45 -1.55
CA ARG A 251 -9.67 -13.50 -0.59
C ARG A 251 -8.55 -14.11 0.26
N MET A 252 -8.78 -15.30 0.81
CA MET A 252 -7.77 -16.01 1.59
C MET A 252 -6.56 -16.39 0.73
N LEU A 253 -6.80 -16.94 -0.46
CA LEU A 253 -5.75 -17.36 -1.38
C LEU A 253 -4.88 -16.17 -1.84
N TYR A 254 -5.50 -15.03 -2.12
CA TYR A 254 -4.79 -13.80 -2.46
C TYR A 254 -3.84 -13.37 -1.32
N GLY A 255 -4.33 -13.32 -0.07
CA GLY A 255 -3.51 -13.00 1.10
C GLY A 255 -2.38 -14.00 1.33
N VAL A 256 -2.67 -15.30 1.21
CA VAL A 256 -1.67 -16.37 1.36
C VAL A 256 -0.58 -16.25 0.29
N LEU A 257 -0.96 -16.15 -0.99
CA LEU A 257 0.01 -16.04 -2.09
C LEU A 257 0.90 -14.81 -1.94
N THR A 258 0.31 -13.65 -1.58
CA THR A 258 1.08 -12.44 -1.34
C THR A 258 2.09 -12.67 -0.20
N GLY A 259 1.67 -13.30 0.90
CA GLY A 259 2.56 -13.64 2.03
C GLY A 259 3.69 -14.58 1.65
N VAL A 260 3.40 -15.63 0.88
CA VAL A 260 4.42 -16.58 0.38
C VAL A 260 5.48 -15.85 -0.47
N ILE A 261 5.04 -15.01 -1.41
CA ILE A 261 5.96 -14.28 -2.30
C ILE A 261 6.80 -13.27 -1.51
N VAL A 262 6.23 -12.57 -0.51
CA VAL A 262 6.99 -11.66 0.37
C VAL A 262 8.12 -12.41 1.05
N VAL A 263 7.82 -13.56 1.69
CA VAL A 263 8.83 -14.34 2.40
C VAL A 263 9.86 -14.90 1.42
N ALA A 264 9.45 -15.39 0.26
CA ALA A 264 10.36 -15.87 -0.77
C ALA A 264 11.36 -14.76 -1.23
N ILE A 265 10.87 -13.55 -1.47
CA ILE A 265 11.74 -12.43 -1.86
C ILE A 265 12.68 -12.03 -0.71
N ARG A 266 12.20 -12.00 0.52
CA ARG A 266 13.03 -11.67 1.69
C ARG A 266 14.16 -12.69 1.91
N MET A 267 13.88 -13.98 1.68
CA MET A 267 14.87 -15.04 1.87
C MET A 267 15.86 -15.16 0.71
N TRP A 268 15.35 -15.25 -0.51
CA TRP A 268 16.16 -15.58 -1.69
C TRP A 268 16.35 -14.42 -2.65
N GLY A 269 15.54 -13.37 -2.57
CA GLY A 269 15.65 -12.21 -3.46
C GLY A 269 16.86 -11.33 -3.11
N SER A 270 17.27 -10.46 -4.03
CA SER A 270 18.34 -9.47 -3.80
C SER A 270 17.88 -8.29 -2.92
N PHE A 271 16.60 -7.98 -2.92
CA PHE A 271 16.03 -6.86 -2.16
C PHE A 271 15.66 -7.28 -0.74
N PRO A 272 15.92 -6.45 0.29
CA PRO A 272 15.50 -6.73 1.66
C PRO A 272 13.98 -6.63 1.84
N GLU A 273 13.31 -5.75 1.10
CA GLU A 273 11.88 -5.56 1.08
C GLU A 273 11.24 -6.31 -0.09
N GLY A 274 10.18 -7.07 0.15
CA GLY A 274 9.49 -7.83 -0.89
C GLY A 274 8.04 -7.42 -1.11
N VAL A 275 7.48 -6.58 -0.23
CA VAL A 275 6.03 -6.32 -0.16
C VAL A 275 5.49 -5.67 -1.43
N CYS A 276 6.18 -4.64 -1.94
CA CYS A 276 5.79 -3.95 -3.17
C CYS A 276 5.72 -4.91 -4.37
N TYR A 277 6.77 -5.70 -4.57
CA TYR A 277 6.84 -6.69 -5.66
C TYR A 277 5.77 -7.77 -5.53
N ALA A 278 5.60 -8.31 -4.32
CA ALA A 278 4.64 -9.37 -4.06
C ALA A 278 3.20 -8.92 -4.35
N ILE A 279 2.80 -7.76 -3.85
CA ILE A 279 1.46 -7.23 -4.10
C ILE A 279 1.24 -7.00 -5.61
N LEU A 280 2.20 -6.38 -6.31
CA LEU A 280 2.09 -6.13 -7.74
C LEU A 280 2.00 -7.44 -8.55
N MET A 281 2.81 -8.45 -8.21
CA MET A 281 2.75 -9.76 -8.88
C MET A 281 1.38 -10.43 -8.69
N VAL A 282 0.86 -10.44 -7.46
CA VAL A 282 -0.43 -11.08 -7.18
C VAL A 282 -1.60 -10.25 -7.74
N ASN A 283 -1.48 -8.92 -7.82
CA ASN A 283 -2.45 -8.08 -8.52
C ASN A 283 -2.58 -8.49 -9.99
N CYS A 284 -1.47 -8.73 -10.68
CA CYS A 284 -1.50 -9.22 -12.07
C CYS A 284 -2.18 -10.61 -12.20
N MET A 285 -2.14 -11.41 -11.13
CA MET A 285 -2.76 -12.73 -11.09
C MET A 285 -4.22 -12.71 -10.57
N SER A 286 -4.73 -11.57 -10.16
CA SER A 286 -6.05 -11.45 -9.50
C SER A 286 -7.19 -12.01 -10.35
N GLY A 287 -7.19 -11.75 -11.66
CA GLY A 287 -8.17 -12.28 -12.60
C GLY A 287 -8.15 -13.82 -12.69
N LEU A 288 -6.98 -14.45 -12.60
CA LEU A 288 -6.86 -15.91 -12.55
C LEU A 288 -7.42 -16.47 -11.24
N LEU A 289 -7.13 -15.79 -10.11
CA LEU A 289 -7.62 -16.21 -8.80
C LEU A 289 -9.13 -16.08 -8.67
N GLU A 290 -9.74 -15.10 -9.30
CA GLU A 290 -11.19 -14.95 -9.33
C GLU A 290 -11.86 -16.04 -10.18
N ASN A 291 -11.29 -16.36 -11.36
CA ASN A 291 -11.79 -17.41 -12.25
C ASN A 291 -11.70 -18.81 -11.64
N LEU A 292 -10.69 -19.12 -10.85
CA LEU A 292 -10.58 -20.40 -10.15
C LEU A 292 -11.74 -20.68 -9.20
N ASN A 293 -12.39 -19.64 -8.70
CA ASN A 293 -13.48 -19.72 -7.73
C ASN A 293 -14.88 -19.48 -8.33
N SER A 294 -14.98 -19.06 -9.58
CA SER A 294 -16.24 -18.65 -10.21
C SER A 294 -17.10 -19.84 -10.71
N LYS A 295 -16.85 -21.07 -10.25
CA LYS A 295 -17.62 -22.28 -10.66
C LYS A 295 -19.12 -22.27 -10.30
N HIS A 296 -19.63 -21.24 -9.67
CA HIS A 296 -21.05 -21.03 -9.42
C HIS A 296 -21.49 -19.63 -9.80
N VAL A 297 -21.58 -19.35 -11.10
CA VAL A 297 -22.43 -18.26 -11.58
C VAL A 297 -23.87 -18.75 -11.47
N TYR A 298 -24.65 -18.11 -10.57
CA TYR A 298 -26.09 -18.35 -10.47
C TYR A 298 -26.74 -18.15 -11.83
N GLY A 299 -27.32 -19.20 -12.40
CA GLY A 299 -28.16 -19.10 -13.60
C GLY A 299 -27.70 -19.87 -14.83
N ILE A 300 -26.58 -20.57 -14.81
CA ILE A 300 -26.20 -21.49 -15.90
C ILE A 300 -26.21 -22.91 -15.34
N LYS A 301 -27.29 -23.68 -15.72
CA LYS A 301 -27.34 -25.12 -15.59
C LYS A 301 -26.59 -25.77 -16.76
#